data_8968e1bdce800f56b9425fa309405ac2
#
_entry.id   8968e1bdce800f56b9425fa309405ac2
#
_cell.length_a   1.000
_cell.length_b   1.000
_cell.length_c   1.000
_cell.angle_alpha   90.00
_cell.angle_beta   90.00
_cell.angle_gamma   90.00
#
_symmetry.space_group_name_H-M   'P 1'
#
loop_
_entity.id
_entity.type
_entity.pdbx_description
1 polymer ?
#
loop_
_entity_poly.entity_id
_entity_poly.type
_entity_poly.pdbx_seq_one_letter_code
_entity_poly.pdbx_strand_id
1 'polypeptide(L)'
;MRRENELRILPVGPENRAACLGLRTAPGQEGFVESVEDCLREAQGYAAWRPVALLRGEEVVGFAMYGFFPMYKPAGRVWLDRLLIGAAHQGRGYGRAALGLLLARLRAEYGNRDVYLSVVAGNEAAARLYASFGFVRTGEKDVGGEEVYVRRAEEILPPS
;
A
#
# COMPACT_ATOMS: atom_id res chain seq x y z
N MET A 1 -5.60 10.08 -23.86
CA MET A 1 -4.65 9.03 -24.24
C MET A 1 -3.79 8.67 -23.03
N ARG A 2 -3.74 7.39 -22.69
CA ARG A 2 -2.96 6.93 -21.55
C ARG A 2 -1.46 6.95 -21.90
N ARG A 3 -0.66 7.54 -21.01
CA ARG A 3 0.80 7.53 -21.21
C ARG A 3 1.34 6.14 -20.90
N GLU A 4 2.30 5.66 -21.66
CA GLU A 4 2.92 4.34 -21.46
C GLU A 4 3.54 4.17 -20.07
N ASN A 5 3.92 5.28 -19.42
CA ASN A 5 4.55 5.27 -18.09
C ASN A 5 3.56 5.40 -16.94
N GLU A 6 2.27 5.56 -17.21
CA GLU A 6 1.28 5.68 -16.16
C GLU A 6 1.00 4.34 -15.50
N LEU A 7 1.02 4.34 -14.18
CA LEU A 7 0.59 3.19 -13.42
C LEU A 7 -0.93 3.16 -13.33
N ARG A 8 -1.48 1.97 -13.25
CA ARG A 8 -2.88 1.75 -12.93
C ARG A 8 -3.01 0.65 -11.90
N ILE A 9 -4.12 0.67 -11.20
CA ILE A 9 -4.41 -0.27 -10.11
C ILE A 9 -5.58 -1.14 -10.55
N LEU A 10 -5.40 -2.45 -10.49
CA LEU A 10 -6.47 -3.41 -10.77
C LEU A 10 -6.57 -4.40 -9.61
N PRO A 11 -7.78 -4.86 -9.26
CA PRO A 11 -7.91 -5.94 -8.29
C PRO A 11 -7.12 -7.17 -8.74
N VAL A 12 -6.54 -7.91 -7.80
CA VAL A 12 -5.90 -9.19 -8.12
C VAL A 12 -6.99 -10.17 -8.53
N GLY A 13 -6.86 -10.74 -9.71
CA GLY A 13 -7.80 -11.69 -10.29
C GLY A 13 -7.08 -12.74 -11.11
N PRO A 14 -7.84 -13.65 -11.77
CA PRO A 14 -7.22 -14.74 -12.52
C PRO A 14 -6.23 -14.28 -13.59
N GLU A 15 -6.46 -13.13 -14.22
CA GLU A 15 -5.62 -12.62 -15.31
C GLU A 15 -4.29 -12.06 -14.86
N ASN A 16 -4.13 -11.64 -13.58
CA ASN A 16 -2.89 -11.01 -13.10
C ASN A 16 -2.27 -11.72 -11.88
N ARG A 17 -2.96 -12.69 -11.32
CA ARG A 17 -2.51 -13.38 -10.09
C ARG A 17 -1.12 -14.00 -10.23
N ALA A 18 -0.89 -14.71 -11.32
CA ALA A 18 0.41 -15.38 -11.55
C ALA A 18 1.55 -14.36 -11.62
N ALA A 19 1.33 -13.23 -12.29
CA ALA A 19 2.33 -12.16 -12.37
C ALA A 19 2.61 -11.53 -11.02
N CYS A 20 1.57 -11.34 -10.20
CA CYS A 20 1.75 -10.85 -8.82
C CYS A 20 2.59 -11.82 -7.98
N LEU A 21 2.28 -13.11 -8.07
CA LEU A 21 3.04 -14.15 -7.35
C LEU A 21 4.49 -14.22 -7.81
N GLY A 22 4.79 -13.80 -9.03
CA GLY A 22 6.13 -13.77 -9.59
C GLY A 22 6.98 -12.58 -9.14
N LEU A 23 6.40 -11.59 -8.47
CA LEU A 23 7.16 -10.44 -8.00
C LEU A 23 8.17 -10.85 -6.93
N ARG A 24 9.35 -10.22 -6.96
CA ARG A 24 10.43 -10.50 -6.01
C ARG A 24 10.89 -9.20 -5.37
N THR A 25 11.28 -9.28 -4.10
CA THR A 25 11.95 -8.17 -3.42
C THR A 25 13.39 -8.04 -3.92
N ALA A 26 13.95 -6.84 -3.80
CA ALA A 26 15.36 -6.65 -4.09
C ALA A 26 16.23 -7.35 -3.04
N PRO A 27 17.48 -7.74 -3.37
CA PRO A 27 18.38 -8.32 -2.39
C PRO A 27 18.50 -7.44 -1.13
N GLY A 28 18.39 -8.04 0.04
CA GLY A 28 18.42 -7.35 1.32
C GLY A 28 17.08 -6.80 1.79
N GLN A 29 16.01 -6.92 1.00
CA GLN A 29 14.68 -6.42 1.34
C GLN A 29 13.68 -7.52 1.72
N GLU A 30 14.10 -8.76 1.75
CA GLU A 30 13.21 -9.91 1.95
C GLU A 30 12.41 -9.85 3.25
N GLY A 31 12.97 -9.22 4.30
CA GLY A 31 12.30 -9.05 5.59
C GLY A 31 11.43 -7.82 5.70
N PHE A 32 11.38 -6.96 4.67
CA PHE A 32 10.67 -5.68 4.76
C PHE A 32 9.21 -5.76 4.35
N VAL A 33 8.82 -6.77 3.58
CA VAL A 33 7.45 -6.99 3.12
C VAL A 33 7.19 -8.49 3.10
N GLU A 34 5.99 -8.90 3.52
CA GLU A 34 5.59 -10.29 3.37
C GLU A 34 5.46 -10.64 1.89
N SER A 35 5.62 -11.93 1.57
CA SER A 35 5.47 -12.39 0.18
C SER A 35 4.04 -12.14 -0.31
N VAL A 36 3.88 -11.99 -1.62
CA VAL A 36 2.55 -11.84 -2.23
C VAL A 36 1.68 -13.06 -1.91
N GLU A 37 2.27 -14.26 -1.92
CA GLU A 37 1.54 -15.48 -1.57
C GLU A 37 0.92 -15.41 -0.17
N ASP A 38 1.71 -14.97 0.83
CA ASP A 38 1.22 -14.83 2.20
C ASP A 38 0.13 -13.77 2.30
N CYS A 39 0.29 -12.66 1.59
CA CYS A 39 -0.70 -11.59 1.56
C CYS A 39 -2.03 -12.08 0.96
N LEU A 40 -1.98 -12.82 -0.14
CA LEU A 40 -3.19 -13.34 -0.76
C LEU A 40 -3.87 -14.38 0.12
N ARG A 41 -3.09 -15.19 0.83
CA ARG A 41 -3.64 -16.15 1.80
C ARG A 41 -4.35 -15.43 2.93
N GLU A 42 -3.75 -14.38 3.47
CA GLU A 42 -4.37 -13.56 4.51
C GLU A 42 -5.66 -12.91 4.02
N ALA A 43 -5.68 -12.41 2.79
CA ALA A 43 -6.86 -11.81 2.19
C ALA A 43 -8.01 -12.82 2.02
N GLN A 44 -7.71 -14.09 1.77
CA GLN A 44 -8.73 -15.13 1.71
C GLN A 44 -9.39 -15.37 3.07
N GLY A 45 -8.63 -15.19 4.15
CA GLY A 45 -9.13 -15.37 5.51
C GLY A 45 -9.83 -14.15 6.10
N TYR A 46 -9.73 -12.99 5.47
CA TYR A 46 -10.35 -11.77 5.99
C TYR A 46 -10.83 -10.89 4.84
N ALA A 47 -12.14 -10.83 4.68
CA ALA A 47 -12.79 -10.21 3.52
C ALA A 47 -12.59 -8.70 3.39
N ALA A 48 -12.16 -8.01 4.45
CA ALA A 48 -11.90 -6.58 4.40
C ALA A 48 -10.69 -6.24 3.54
N TRP A 49 -9.73 -7.17 3.38
CA TRP A 49 -8.54 -6.94 2.58
C TRP A 49 -8.87 -6.89 1.09
N ARG A 50 -8.27 -5.91 0.41
CA ARG A 50 -8.39 -5.67 -1.02
C ARG A 50 -7.01 -5.77 -1.66
N PRO A 51 -6.57 -6.95 -2.11
CA PRO A 51 -5.30 -7.06 -2.82
C PRO A 51 -5.43 -6.48 -4.22
N VAL A 52 -4.45 -5.67 -4.62
CA VAL A 52 -4.42 -5.02 -5.92
C VAL A 52 -3.08 -5.20 -6.61
N ALA A 53 -3.12 -5.30 -7.94
CA ALA A 53 -1.93 -5.31 -8.79
C ALA A 53 -1.66 -3.89 -9.28
N LEU A 54 -0.38 -3.55 -9.37
CA LEU A 54 0.08 -2.29 -9.93
C LEU A 54 0.65 -2.59 -11.31
N LEU A 55 0.11 -1.96 -12.35
CA LEU A 55 0.48 -2.23 -13.72
C LEU A 55 1.02 -0.99 -14.41
N ARG A 56 2.04 -1.22 -15.23
CA ARG A 56 2.49 -0.26 -16.24
C ARG A 56 2.17 -0.87 -17.59
N GLY A 57 1.22 -0.28 -18.33
CA GLY A 57 0.66 -0.96 -19.51
C GLY A 57 0.02 -2.29 -19.08
N GLU A 58 0.43 -3.36 -19.68
CA GLU A 58 -0.05 -4.71 -19.35
C GLU A 58 0.86 -5.46 -18.38
N GLU A 59 1.99 -4.85 -17.98
CA GLU A 59 2.97 -5.50 -17.13
C GLU A 59 2.71 -5.21 -15.66
N VAL A 60 2.65 -6.26 -14.83
CA VAL A 60 2.56 -6.12 -13.38
C VAL A 60 3.94 -5.74 -12.83
N VAL A 61 4.03 -4.56 -12.22
CA VAL A 61 5.28 -4.04 -11.66
C VAL A 61 5.28 -4.03 -10.14
N GLY A 62 4.11 -4.21 -9.51
CA GLY A 62 4.01 -4.19 -8.07
C GLY A 62 2.70 -4.74 -7.56
N PHE A 63 2.56 -4.69 -6.24
CA PHE A 63 1.42 -5.23 -5.52
C PHE A 63 1.17 -4.37 -4.28
N ALA A 64 -0.07 -4.26 -3.88
CA ALA A 64 -0.43 -3.65 -2.61
C ALA A 64 -1.69 -4.29 -2.05
N MET A 65 -1.96 -4.06 -0.79
CA MET A 65 -3.17 -4.55 -0.15
C MET A 65 -3.67 -3.49 0.83
N TYR A 66 -4.97 -3.25 0.84
CA TYR A 66 -5.56 -2.26 1.74
C TYR A 66 -6.92 -2.74 2.24
N GLY A 67 -7.45 -2.06 3.23
CA GLY A 67 -8.78 -2.38 3.73
C GLY A 67 -9.26 -1.42 4.80
N PHE A 68 -10.54 -1.56 5.15
CA PHE A 68 -11.14 -0.84 6.26
C PHE A 68 -11.49 -1.81 7.39
N PHE A 69 -11.09 -1.46 8.61
CA PHE A 69 -11.19 -2.32 9.78
C PHE A 69 -11.97 -1.62 10.91
N PRO A 70 -13.26 -1.91 11.02
CA PRO A 70 -14.13 -1.21 11.98
C PRO A 70 -13.83 -1.54 13.45
N MET A 71 -13.10 -2.63 13.73
CA MET A 71 -12.77 -3.01 15.10
C MET A 71 -11.84 -2.00 15.80
N TYR A 72 -11.15 -1.15 15.07
CA TYR A 72 -10.34 -0.08 15.65
C TYR A 72 -11.25 1.10 16.01
N LYS A 73 -11.64 1.18 17.28
CA LYS A 73 -12.56 2.21 17.77
C LYS A 73 -11.85 3.57 17.90
N PRO A 74 -12.58 4.70 17.80
CA PRO A 74 -14.04 4.80 17.67
C PRO A 74 -14.54 4.70 16.23
N ALA A 75 -13.75 5.03 15.21
CA ALA A 75 -14.24 5.21 13.84
C ALA A 75 -13.76 4.14 12.86
N GLY A 76 -13.02 3.13 13.35
CA GLY A 76 -12.36 2.19 12.47
C GLY A 76 -11.09 2.77 11.87
N ARG A 77 -10.34 1.97 11.14
CA ARG A 77 -9.10 2.41 10.48
C ARG A 77 -9.05 1.91 9.04
N VAL A 78 -8.61 2.80 8.16
CA VAL A 78 -8.18 2.42 6.82
C VAL A 78 -6.70 2.08 6.91
N TRP A 79 -6.34 0.86 6.51
CA TRP A 79 -4.95 0.39 6.47
C TRP A 79 -4.51 0.23 5.02
N LEU A 80 -3.34 0.79 4.71
CA LEU A 80 -2.62 0.50 3.47
C LEU A 80 -1.46 -0.40 3.85
N ASP A 81 -1.46 -1.62 3.34
CA ASP A 81 -0.46 -2.60 3.73
C ASP A 81 0.26 -3.16 2.51
N ARG A 82 1.49 -3.58 2.71
CA ARG A 82 2.27 -4.37 1.77
C ARG A 82 2.42 -3.77 0.37
N LEU A 83 2.75 -2.49 0.31
CA LEU A 83 3.14 -1.88 -0.96
C LEU A 83 4.51 -2.43 -1.38
N LEU A 84 4.53 -3.17 -2.48
CA LEU A 84 5.73 -3.80 -3.02
C LEU A 84 5.91 -3.43 -4.49
N ILE A 85 7.10 -2.93 -4.83
CA ILE A 85 7.53 -2.80 -6.22
C ILE A 85 8.53 -3.91 -6.49
N GLY A 86 8.29 -4.70 -7.53
CA GLY A 86 9.17 -5.82 -7.89
C GLY A 86 10.60 -5.35 -8.13
N ALA A 87 11.58 -6.21 -7.77
CA ALA A 87 13.00 -5.86 -7.85
C ALA A 87 13.42 -5.34 -9.23
N ALA A 88 12.88 -5.95 -10.29
CA ALA A 88 13.20 -5.57 -11.68
C ALA A 88 12.67 -4.18 -12.06
N HIS A 89 11.80 -3.59 -11.25
CA HIS A 89 11.12 -2.33 -11.56
C HIS A 89 11.47 -1.20 -10.58
N GLN A 90 12.32 -1.46 -9.61
CA GLN A 90 12.72 -0.45 -8.62
C GLN A 90 13.64 0.60 -9.24
N GLY A 91 13.72 1.76 -8.58
CA GLY A 91 14.56 2.86 -9.04
C GLY A 91 13.96 3.70 -10.16
N ARG A 92 12.70 3.52 -10.49
CA ARG A 92 12.01 4.24 -11.58
C ARG A 92 10.88 5.16 -11.10
N GLY A 93 10.76 5.35 -9.78
CA GLY A 93 9.72 6.20 -9.21
C GLY A 93 8.34 5.54 -9.07
N TYR A 94 8.23 4.25 -9.29
CA TYR A 94 6.94 3.55 -9.21
C TYR A 94 6.37 3.53 -7.80
N GLY A 95 7.20 3.43 -6.77
CA GLY A 95 6.72 3.45 -5.38
C GLY A 95 6.00 4.74 -5.05
N ARG A 96 6.57 5.87 -5.44
CA ARG A 96 5.97 7.19 -5.24
C ARG A 96 4.68 7.34 -6.05
N ALA A 97 4.70 6.97 -7.32
CA ALA A 97 3.53 7.04 -8.18
C ALA A 97 2.41 6.14 -7.66
N ALA A 98 2.76 4.93 -7.26
CA ALA A 98 1.79 3.97 -6.71
C ALA A 98 1.16 4.49 -5.43
N LEU A 99 1.95 5.05 -4.52
CA LEU A 99 1.43 5.57 -3.25
C LEU A 99 0.42 6.69 -3.50
N GLY A 100 0.72 7.61 -4.43
CA GLY A 100 -0.22 8.67 -4.80
C GLY A 100 -1.54 8.11 -5.32
N LEU A 101 -1.47 7.13 -6.23
CA LEU A 101 -2.66 6.48 -6.78
C LEU A 101 -3.45 5.72 -5.71
N LEU A 102 -2.75 5.03 -4.81
CA LEU A 102 -3.39 4.27 -3.74
C LEU A 102 -4.12 5.20 -2.76
N LEU A 103 -3.49 6.31 -2.39
CA LEU A 103 -4.15 7.28 -1.49
C LEU A 103 -5.40 7.87 -2.14
N ALA A 104 -5.35 8.16 -3.44
CA ALA A 104 -6.53 8.64 -4.18
C ALA A 104 -7.63 7.57 -4.20
N ARG A 105 -7.27 6.30 -4.40
CA ARG A 105 -8.24 5.20 -4.38
C ARG A 105 -8.86 5.01 -3.00
N LEU A 106 -8.06 5.07 -1.94
CA LEU A 106 -8.56 4.96 -0.58
C LEU A 106 -9.57 6.07 -0.27
N ARG A 107 -9.28 7.28 -0.71
CA ARG A 107 -10.20 8.40 -0.53
C ARG A 107 -11.50 8.20 -1.32
N ALA A 108 -11.41 7.66 -2.53
CA ALA A 108 -12.60 7.38 -3.34
C ALA A 108 -13.46 6.28 -2.73
N GLU A 109 -12.86 5.24 -2.16
CA GLU A 109 -13.60 4.10 -1.61
C GLU A 109 -14.11 4.33 -0.19
N TYR A 110 -13.31 5.00 0.66
CA TYR A 110 -13.58 5.10 2.09
C TYR A 110 -13.82 6.53 2.59
N GLY A 111 -13.65 7.53 1.72
CA GLY A 111 -13.80 8.93 2.10
C GLY A 111 -12.52 9.53 2.66
N ASN A 112 -12.65 10.76 3.16
CA ASN A 112 -11.52 11.50 3.71
C ASN A 112 -11.25 11.05 5.15
N ARG A 113 -10.41 10.04 5.30
CA ARG A 113 -10.11 9.40 6.58
C ARG A 113 -8.61 9.36 6.82
N ASP A 114 -8.23 9.17 8.08
CA ASP A 114 -6.84 8.85 8.44
C ASP A 114 -6.46 7.52 7.79
N VAL A 115 -5.26 7.45 7.23
CA VAL A 115 -4.71 6.23 6.62
C VAL A 115 -3.55 5.75 7.47
N TYR A 116 -3.59 4.49 7.85
CA TYR A 116 -2.56 3.84 8.66
C TYR A 116 -1.74 2.88 7.83
N LEU A 117 -0.48 2.74 8.18
CA LEU A 117 0.40 1.71 7.64
C LEU A 117 1.46 1.38 8.68
N SER A 118 2.18 0.28 8.47
CA SER A 118 3.30 -0.06 9.34
C SER A 118 4.58 -0.25 8.52
N VAL A 119 5.72 0.01 9.16
CA VAL A 119 7.04 -0.04 8.54
C VAL A 119 7.97 -0.85 9.45
N VAL A 120 8.67 -1.82 8.86
CA VAL A 120 9.70 -2.59 9.56
C VAL A 120 10.81 -1.65 9.98
N ALA A 121 11.27 -1.78 11.23
CA ALA A 121 12.39 -1.00 11.74
C ALA A 121 13.62 -1.20 10.84
N GLY A 122 14.27 -0.10 10.47
CA GLY A 122 15.43 -0.14 9.58
C GLY A 122 15.10 0.05 8.10
N ASN A 123 13.83 -0.04 7.71
CA ASN A 123 13.44 0.26 6.33
C ASN A 123 13.33 1.77 6.12
N GLU A 124 14.47 2.42 6.05
CA GLU A 124 14.55 3.88 5.98
C GLU A 124 14.00 4.45 4.67
N ALA A 125 14.18 3.73 3.57
CA ALA A 125 13.66 4.16 2.26
C ALA A 125 12.14 4.25 2.29
N ALA A 126 11.45 3.26 2.86
CA ALA A 126 10.00 3.28 3.00
C ALA A 126 9.57 4.41 3.94
N ALA A 127 10.25 4.57 5.07
CA ALA A 127 9.93 5.62 6.03
C ALA A 127 10.03 7.01 5.39
N ARG A 128 11.08 7.25 4.58
CA ARG A 128 11.24 8.53 3.87
C ARG A 128 10.15 8.75 2.83
N LEU A 129 9.80 7.70 2.09
CA LEU A 129 8.72 7.78 1.10
C LEU A 129 7.41 8.18 1.77
N TYR A 130 7.04 7.47 2.82
CA TYR A 130 5.78 7.74 3.53
C TYR A 130 5.78 9.11 4.19
N ALA A 131 6.90 9.51 4.80
CA ALA A 131 7.02 10.86 5.38
C ALA A 131 6.81 11.95 4.33
N SER A 132 7.28 11.74 3.10
CA SER A 132 7.10 12.72 2.02
C SER A 132 5.63 12.89 1.60
N PHE A 133 4.76 11.94 1.98
CA PHE A 133 3.31 12.01 1.76
C PHE A 133 2.54 12.44 3.02
N GLY A 134 3.24 12.84 4.08
CA GLY A 134 2.61 13.35 5.29
C GLY A 134 2.34 12.31 6.36
N PHE A 135 2.84 11.08 6.21
CA PHE A 135 2.74 10.07 7.26
C PHE A 135 3.68 10.39 8.41
N VAL A 136 3.20 10.23 9.63
CA VAL A 136 3.98 10.44 10.85
C VAL A 136 3.82 9.23 11.77
N ARG A 137 4.83 8.98 12.62
CA ARG A 137 4.78 7.88 13.59
C ARG A 137 3.69 8.14 14.63
N THR A 138 2.94 7.10 14.98
CA THR A 138 1.92 7.18 16.03
C THR A 138 2.46 6.86 17.42
N GLY A 139 3.59 6.18 17.49
CA GLY A 139 4.10 5.60 18.73
C GLY A 139 3.61 4.19 18.99
N GLU A 140 2.61 3.73 18.22
CA GLU A 140 2.12 2.35 18.31
C GLU A 140 3.04 1.40 17.58
N LYS A 141 3.03 0.14 17.99
CA LYS A 141 3.60 -0.97 17.22
C LYS A 141 2.50 -1.97 16.91
N ASP A 142 2.59 -2.60 15.74
CA ASP A 142 1.62 -3.63 15.38
C ASP A 142 1.98 -4.97 16.05
N VAL A 143 1.18 -6.00 15.76
CA VAL A 143 1.39 -7.34 16.38
C VAL A 143 2.74 -7.95 16.00
N GLY A 144 3.32 -7.55 14.87
CA GLY A 144 4.64 -8.01 14.44
C GLY A 144 5.80 -7.14 14.93
N GLY A 145 5.52 -6.10 15.73
CA GLY A 145 6.52 -5.18 16.24
C GLY A 145 6.92 -4.08 15.27
N GLU A 146 6.24 -3.95 14.15
CA GLU A 146 6.50 -2.89 13.18
C GLU A 146 5.95 -1.55 13.67
N GLU A 147 6.62 -0.46 13.33
CA GLU A 147 6.18 0.88 13.70
C GLU A 147 4.97 1.32 12.87
N VAL A 148 3.95 1.84 13.54
CA VAL A 148 2.72 2.32 12.91
C VAL A 148 2.84 3.80 12.58
N TYR A 149 2.45 4.15 11.36
CA TYR A 149 2.40 5.52 10.84
C TYR A 149 0.97 5.88 10.49
N VAL A 150 0.66 7.17 10.53
CA VAL A 150 -0.66 7.67 10.13
C VAL A 150 -0.51 8.92 9.27
N ARG A 151 -1.33 8.99 8.22
CA ARG A 151 -1.56 10.21 7.45
C ARG A 151 -2.96 10.69 7.80
N ARG A 152 -3.04 11.85 8.44
CA ARG A 152 -4.32 12.37 8.91
C ARG A 152 -5.20 12.80 7.73
N ALA A 153 -6.52 12.66 7.92
CA ALA A 153 -7.50 13.19 6.98
C ALA A 153 -7.22 14.67 6.73
N GLU A 154 -7.46 15.10 5.49
CA GLU A 154 -7.27 16.50 5.14
C GLU A 154 -8.35 17.36 5.81
N GLU A 155 -7.94 18.52 6.31
CA GLU A 155 -8.91 19.46 6.85
C GLU A 155 -9.76 20.03 5.71
N ILE A 156 -11.08 19.97 5.89
CA ILE A 156 -12.01 20.62 4.97
C ILE A 156 -12.27 22.00 5.56
N LEU A 157 -11.63 23.02 4.95
CA LEU A 157 -11.87 24.38 5.36
C LEU A 157 -13.29 24.80 4.94
N PRO A 158 -14.03 25.52 5.80
CA PRO A 158 -15.33 26.03 5.40
C PRO A 158 -15.19 27.02 4.24
N PRO A 159 -16.17 27.09 3.35
CA PRO A 159 -16.12 28.07 2.26
C PRO A 159 -16.09 29.49 2.83
N SER A 160 -15.23 30.33 2.22
CA SER A 160 -15.11 31.73 2.63
C SER A 160 -16.34 32.54 2.25
#